data_86e939d3965ddd05808cb156f92cee49
#
_entry.id   86e939d3965ddd05808cb156f92cee49
#
_cell.length_a   1.000
_cell.length_b   1.000
_cell.length_c   1.000
_cell.angle_alpha   90.00
_cell.angle_beta   90.00
_cell.angle_gamma   90.00
#
_symmetry.space_group_name_H-M   'P 1'
#
loop_
_entity.id
_entity.type
_entity.pdbx_description
1 polymer ?
#
loop_
_entity_poly.entity_id
_entity_poly.type
_entity_poly.pdbx_seq_one_letter_code
_entity_poly.pdbx_strand_id
1 'polypeptide(L)'
;MTPAILAGHDELVTLAELVSRNRQDIPARGVPVSLLADVMRQVGCHRLIVVGYDPGHEETWFRQGILGDGWPERPVRTLLDDMLGLVHWAPKWGCPACRYPGRDEPREVTAVSDYFPAWQWHETAAYREVYRPLGLEHQISLSLASAPGAGAQQQRELRMFLFRCPGPDFTERDRAVLRLLGPHLRQAYQDAELRRRARPELTARQWDLLRLVAAGHTNIQIGRRLGISEGTVRKHLENIYGRLGVSSRTAAVTRAFPEQMAI
;
A
#
# COMPACT_ATOMS: atom_id res chain seq x y z
N MET A 1 9.91 -19.34 29.24
CA MET A 1 10.37 -20.11 28.06
C MET A 1 9.20 -20.20 27.11
N THR A 2 9.17 -19.35 26.09
CA THR A 2 8.15 -19.34 25.05
C THR A 2 8.49 -20.46 24.08
N PRO A 3 7.58 -21.41 23.77
CA PRO A 3 7.84 -22.39 22.73
C PRO A 3 7.98 -21.64 21.42
N ALA A 4 9.15 -21.72 20.81
CA ALA A 4 9.33 -21.31 19.44
C ALA A 4 8.43 -22.19 18.57
N ILE A 5 7.32 -21.64 18.07
CA ILE A 5 6.50 -22.28 17.05
C ILE A 5 7.34 -22.19 15.78
N LEU A 6 8.16 -23.22 15.55
CA LEU A 6 8.88 -23.41 14.31
C LEU A 6 7.82 -23.63 13.23
N ALA A 7 7.71 -22.71 12.28
CA ALA A 7 7.01 -22.97 11.03
C ALA A 7 7.54 -24.29 10.47
N GLY A 8 6.66 -25.19 10.05
CA GLY A 8 7.07 -26.47 9.49
C GLY A 8 7.93 -26.25 8.24
N HIS A 9 8.79 -27.19 7.89
CA HIS A 9 9.66 -27.10 6.72
C HIS A 9 8.88 -26.71 5.45
N ASP A 10 7.73 -27.33 5.24
CA ASP A 10 6.85 -27.05 4.07
C ASP A 10 6.30 -25.63 4.08
N GLU A 11 6.04 -25.07 5.26
CA GLU A 11 5.58 -23.69 5.40
C GLU A 11 6.68 -22.68 5.06
N LEU A 12 7.92 -22.95 5.50
CA LEU A 12 9.07 -22.11 5.16
C LEU A 12 9.35 -22.14 3.64
N VAL A 13 9.25 -23.32 3.02
CA VAL A 13 9.36 -23.47 1.56
C VAL A 13 8.27 -22.66 0.85
N THR A 14 7.03 -22.78 1.28
CA THR A 14 5.90 -22.01 0.71
C THR A 14 6.12 -20.51 0.83
N LEU A 15 6.58 -20.02 1.98
CA LEU A 15 6.89 -18.60 2.18
C LEU A 15 8.06 -18.13 1.32
N ALA A 16 9.11 -18.95 1.17
CA ALA A 16 10.25 -18.65 0.31
C ALA A 16 9.84 -18.57 -1.17
N GLU A 17 9.01 -19.51 -1.64
CA GLU A 17 8.44 -19.46 -3.00
C GLU A 17 7.57 -18.22 -3.22
N LEU A 18 6.76 -17.85 -2.22
CA LEU A 18 5.94 -16.66 -2.28
C LEU A 18 6.78 -15.39 -2.44
N VAL A 19 7.89 -15.31 -1.70
CA VAL A 19 8.79 -14.15 -1.74
C VAL A 19 9.57 -14.10 -3.05
N SER A 20 10.05 -15.25 -3.53
CA SER A 20 10.89 -15.35 -4.74
C SER A 20 10.09 -15.27 -6.05
N ARG A 21 8.76 -15.34 -5.98
CA ARG A 21 7.90 -15.29 -7.17
C ARG A 21 8.11 -14.02 -7.97
N ASN A 22 8.46 -14.17 -9.25
CA ASN A 22 8.51 -13.03 -10.17
C ASN A 22 7.10 -12.49 -10.41
N ARG A 23 6.87 -11.21 -10.02
CA ARG A 23 5.57 -10.57 -10.10
C ARG A 23 5.52 -9.63 -11.29
N GLN A 24 4.47 -9.76 -12.10
CA GLN A 24 4.24 -8.89 -13.26
C GLN A 24 3.47 -7.62 -12.89
N ASP A 25 2.74 -7.62 -11.77
CA ASP A 25 1.95 -6.49 -11.29
C ASP A 25 2.81 -5.49 -10.48
N ILE A 26 3.76 -4.85 -11.15
CA ILE A 26 4.63 -3.85 -10.52
C ILE A 26 3.84 -2.53 -10.35
N PRO A 27 3.46 -2.14 -9.12
CA PRO A 27 2.67 -0.94 -8.94
C PRO A 27 3.52 0.33 -9.12
N ALA A 28 2.89 1.39 -9.59
CA ALA A 28 3.51 2.71 -9.62
C ALA A 28 3.78 3.25 -8.21
N ARG A 29 3.05 2.77 -7.21
CA ARG A 29 3.18 3.08 -5.79
C ARG A 29 2.57 1.97 -4.95
N GLY A 30 3.19 1.66 -3.82
CA GLY A 30 2.68 0.67 -2.87
C GLY A 30 3.30 -0.71 -3.07
N VAL A 31 2.58 -1.73 -2.63
CA VAL A 31 3.00 -3.14 -2.66
C VAL A 31 2.28 -3.86 -3.82
N PRO A 32 2.91 -4.80 -4.54
CA PRO A 32 2.22 -5.59 -5.56
C PRO A 32 0.92 -6.22 -5.03
N VAL A 33 -0.18 -6.07 -5.77
CA VAL A 33 -1.49 -6.60 -5.36
C VAL A 33 -1.44 -8.11 -5.22
N SER A 34 -0.71 -8.79 -6.12
CA SER A 34 -0.48 -10.23 -6.04
C SER A 34 0.23 -10.64 -4.73
N LEU A 35 1.17 -9.83 -4.24
CA LEU A 35 1.85 -10.09 -2.96
C LEU A 35 0.89 -9.91 -1.77
N LEU A 36 0.07 -8.87 -1.79
CA LEU A 36 -0.96 -8.67 -0.77
C LEU A 36 -1.99 -9.80 -0.76
N ALA A 37 -2.41 -10.28 -1.95
CA ALA A 37 -3.31 -11.42 -2.07
C ALA A 37 -2.68 -12.72 -1.54
N ASP A 38 -1.39 -12.92 -1.76
CA ASP A 38 -0.65 -14.05 -1.20
C ASP A 38 -0.62 -13.99 0.33
N VAL A 39 -0.34 -12.81 0.91
CA VAL A 39 -0.40 -12.60 2.37
C VAL A 39 -1.78 -12.92 2.92
N MET A 40 -2.84 -12.43 2.26
CA MET A 40 -4.23 -12.73 2.67
C MET A 40 -4.50 -14.22 2.72
N ARG A 41 -4.07 -14.98 1.73
CA ARG A 41 -4.25 -16.44 1.69
C ARG A 41 -3.45 -17.15 2.78
N GLN A 42 -2.20 -16.76 3.01
CA GLN A 42 -1.33 -17.39 4.02
C GLN A 42 -1.83 -17.16 5.45
N VAL A 43 -2.30 -15.96 5.73
CA VAL A 43 -2.82 -15.59 7.05
C VAL A 43 -4.30 -15.99 7.21
N GLY A 44 -5.02 -16.22 6.10
CA GLY A 44 -6.46 -16.53 6.13
C GLY A 44 -7.29 -15.34 6.61
N CYS A 45 -7.00 -14.13 6.12
CA CYS A 45 -7.79 -12.95 6.43
C CYS A 45 -8.73 -12.60 5.27
N HIS A 46 -9.81 -11.88 5.58
CA HIS A 46 -10.85 -11.54 4.62
C HIS A 46 -10.58 -10.18 3.96
N ARG A 47 -9.84 -9.29 4.63
CA ARG A 47 -9.52 -7.95 4.15
C ARG A 47 -8.13 -7.54 4.59
N LEU A 48 -7.48 -6.75 3.74
CA LEU A 48 -6.15 -6.24 4.00
C LEU A 48 -6.06 -4.80 3.50
N ILE A 49 -5.54 -3.90 4.33
CA ILE A 49 -5.26 -2.53 3.96
C ILE A 49 -3.83 -2.14 4.38
N VAL A 50 -3.16 -1.37 3.53
CA VAL A 50 -1.87 -0.76 3.82
C VAL A 50 -2.07 0.74 3.88
N VAL A 51 -1.65 1.34 4.98
CA VAL A 51 -1.84 2.75 5.26
C VAL A 51 -0.51 3.39 5.62
N GLY A 52 -0.21 4.50 4.97
CA GLY A 52 0.85 5.38 5.38
C GLY A 52 0.29 6.62 6.06
N TYR A 53 0.71 6.90 7.29
CA TYR A 53 0.23 8.03 8.07
C TYR A 53 1.37 8.77 8.76
N ASP A 54 1.12 10.05 9.01
CA ASP A 54 2.00 10.95 9.72
C ASP A 54 1.35 11.29 11.08
N PRO A 55 1.84 10.71 12.17
CA PRO A 55 1.26 10.94 13.49
C PRO A 55 1.38 12.38 13.98
N GLY A 56 2.39 13.10 13.50
CA GLY A 56 2.63 14.49 13.92
C GLY A 56 1.65 15.49 13.30
N HIS A 57 1.11 15.16 12.12
CA HIS A 57 0.18 16.02 11.38
C HIS A 57 -1.23 15.44 11.28
N GLU A 58 -1.46 14.27 11.86
CA GLU A 58 -2.74 13.55 11.75
C GLU A 58 -3.18 13.35 10.28
N GLU A 59 -2.22 13.11 9.38
CA GLU A 59 -2.46 12.97 7.95
C GLU A 59 -2.19 11.56 7.45
N THR A 60 -3.04 11.11 6.53
CA THR A 60 -2.83 9.87 5.78
C THR A 60 -2.30 10.21 4.39
N TRP A 61 -1.06 9.79 4.09
CA TRP A 61 -0.39 10.08 2.84
C TRP A 61 -0.38 8.91 1.84
N PHE A 62 -0.76 7.72 2.27
CA PHE A 62 -0.83 6.53 1.42
C PHE A 62 -1.94 5.58 1.86
N ARG A 63 -2.65 5.00 0.90
CA ARG A 63 -3.66 3.97 1.12
C ARG A 63 -3.67 2.98 -0.03
N GLN A 64 -3.72 1.71 0.30
CA GLN A 64 -3.90 0.60 -0.64
C GLN A 64 -4.67 -0.51 0.07
N GLY A 65 -5.54 -1.26 -0.64
CA GLY A 65 -6.25 -2.33 0.02
C GLY A 65 -6.75 -3.39 -0.96
N ILE A 66 -6.94 -4.58 -0.44
CA ILE A 66 -7.67 -5.68 -1.06
C ILE A 66 -8.87 -5.97 -0.16
N LEU A 67 -10.05 -5.93 -0.76
CA LEU A 67 -11.32 -6.26 -0.13
C LEU A 67 -11.79 -7.57 -0.73
N GLY A 68 -12.07 -8.56 0.11
CA GLY A 68 -12.68 -9.82 -0.30
C GLY A 68 -14.14 -9.63 -0.73
N ASP A 69 -14.77 -10.72 -1.18
CA ASP A 69 -16.19 -10.73 -1.60
C ASP A 69 -17.12 -10.30 -0.46
N GLY A 70 -18.26 -9.70 -0.81
CA GLY A 70 -19.31 -9.30 0.15
C GLY A 70 -19.14 -7.94 0.80
N TRP A 71 -18.27 -7.09 0.27
CA TRP A 71 -18.19 -5.69 0.70
C TRP A 71 -19.34 -4.86 0.10
N PRO A 72 -19.93 -3.90 0.85
CA PRO A 72 -20.91 -2.99 0.28
C PRO A 72 -20.33 -2.21 -0.90
N GLU A 73 -21.14 -1.97 -1.95
CA GLU A 73 -20.79 -1.29 -3.21
C GLU A 73 -20.37 0.19 -3.02
N ARG A 74 -19.63 0.49 -1.97
CA ARG A 74 -19.04 1.81 -1.76
C ARG A 74 -17.62 1.84 -2.31
N PRO A 75 -17.16 2.97 -2.86
CA PRO A 75 -15.78 3.12 -3.28
C PRO A 75 -14.84 2.78 -2.12
N VAL A 76 -13.89 1.88 -2.33
CA VAL A 76 -12.85 1.48 -1.35
C VAL A 76 -12.24 2.68 -0.63
N ARG A 77 -12.07 3.77 -1.38
CA ARG A 77 -11.52 5.03 -0.86
C ARG A 77 -12.39 5.62 0.26
N THR A 78 -13.70 5.68 0.07
CA THR A 78 -14.63 6.26 1.07
C THR A 78 -14.67 5.42 2.35
N LEU A 79 -14.69 4.09 2.21
CA LEU A 79 -14.67 3.19 3.36
C LEU A 79 -13.35 3.24 4.13
N LEU A 80 -12.23 3.32 3.42
CA LEU A 80 -10.93 3.52 4.06
C LEU A 80 -10.82 4.89 4.72
N ASP A 81 -11.42 5.92 4.14
CA ASP A 81 -11.47 7.26 4.75
C ASP A 81 -12.31 7.26 6.03
N ASP A 82 -13.46 6.62 6.01
CA ASP A 82 -14.34 6.47 7.19
C ASP A 82 -13.65 5.64 8.28
N MET A 83 -13.07 4.49 7.94
CA MET A 83 -12.36 3.65 8.91
C MET A 83 -11.13 4.35 9.51
N LEU A 84 -10.32 4.99 8.68
CA LEU A 84 -9.06 5.59 9.12
C LEU A 84 -9.29 6.92 9.82
N GLY A 85 -10.18 7.77 9.31
CA GLY A 85 -10.53 9.02 9.97
C GLY A 85 -11.17 8.79 11.33
N LEU A 86 -12.04 7.79 11.44
CA LEU A 86 -12.74 7.47 12.68
C LEU A 86 -11.88 6.69 13.69
N VAL A 87 -11.03 5.78 13.25
CA VAL A 87 -10.32 4.84 14.14
C VAL A 87 -8.95 5.35 14.55
N HIS A 88 -8.23 6.08 13.70
CA HIS A 88 -6.88 6.55 14.01
C HIS A 88 -6.84 7.87 14.76
N TRP A 89 -7.70 8.82 14.39
CA TRP A 89 -7.57 10.20 14.85
C TRP A 89 -8.54 10.61 15.94
N ALA A 90 -9.66 9.91 16.09
CA ALA A 90 -10.64 10.28 17.12
C ALA A 90 -10.20 9.79 18.51
N PRO A 91 -9.93 10.70 19.47
CA PRO A 91 -9.51 10.33 20.84
C PRO A 91 -10.51 9.39 21.54
N LYS A 92 -11.81 9.51 21.20
CA LYS A 92 -12.89 8.69 21.78
C LYS A 92 -12.82 7.20 21.44
N TRP A 93 -12.10 6.84 20.38
CA TRP A 93 -12.05 5.46 19.89
C TRP A 93 -11.05 4.58 20.63
N GLY A 94 -10.05 5.18 21.27
CA GLY A 94 -9.22 4.58 22.32
C GLY A 94 -8.56 3.22 22.06
N CYS A 95 -8.66 2.66 20.84
CA CYS A 95 -8.08 1.35 20.55
C CYS A 95 -6.55 1.44 20.46
N PRO A 96 -5.79 0.88 21.44
CA PRO A 96 -4.33 0.90 21.40
C PRO A 96 -3.74 0.17 20.20
N ALA A 97 -4.44 -0.86 19.66
CA ALA A 97 -4.02 -1.58 18.47
C ALA A 97 -4.18 -0.74 17.18
N CYS A 98 -5.08 0.26 17.21
CA CYS A 98 -5.32 1.18 16.11
C CYS A 98 -4.53 2.47 16.29
N ARG A 99 -4.27 2.86 17.54
CA ARG A 99 -3.38 3.96 17.86
C ARG A 99 -1.94 3.56 17.54
N TYR A 100 -1.15 4.55 17.22
CA TYR A 100 0.28 4.44 17.16
C TYR A 100 0.80 3.77 18.45
N PRO A 101 1.54 2.66 18.40
CA PRO A 101 2.27 2.21 19.58
C PRO A 101 3.18 3.37 19.98
N GLY A 102 3.01 3.86 21.18
CA GLY A 102 3.85 4.92 21.71
C GLY A 102 5.32 4.56 21.52
N ARG A 103 6.22 5.53 21.55
CA ARG A 103 7.66 5.37 21.34
C ARG A 103 8.30 4.24 22.16
N ASP A 104 7.61 3.79 23.20
CA ASP A 104 8.15 2.89 24.22
C ASP A 104 7.96 1.39 23.93
N GLU A 105 7.13 1.00 22.94
CA GLU A 105 6.97 -0.40 22.54
C GLU A 105 6.81 -0.56 21.01
N PRO A 106 7.90 -0.70 20.25
CA PRO A 106 7.82 -1.03 18.83
C PRO A 106 7.49 -2.51 18.65
N ARG A 107 6.25 -2.90 18.91
CA ARG A 107 5.77 -4.24 18.53
C ARG A 107 5.55 -4.25 17.03
N GLU A 108 6.34 -5.05 16.33
CA GLU A 108 6.25 -5.18 14.89
C GLU A 108 4.87 -5.71 14.44
N VAL A 109 4.31 -6.66 15.21
CA VAL A 109 2.99 -7.27 14.96
C VAL A 109 2.14 -7.13 16.21
N THR A 110 0.94 -6.56 16.08
CA THR A 110 -0.02 -6.38 17.18
C THR A 110 -1.43 -6.74 16.73
N ALA A 111 -2.21 -7.36 17.62
CA ALA A 111 -3.63 -7.64 17.42
C ALA A 111 -4.48 -6.87 18.44
N VAL A 112 -5.77 -6.71 18.16
CA VAL A 112 -6.74 -6.12 19.10
C VAL A 112 -6.80 -6.94 20.38
N SER A 113 -6.73 -8.26 20.28
CA SER A 113 -6.74 -9.17 21.41
C SER A 113 -5.53 -9.08 22.35
N ASP A 114 -4.44 -8.39 21.94
CA ASP A 114 -3.32 -8.10 22.84
C ASP A 114 -3.68 -7.05 23.92
N TYR A 115 -4.73 -6.26 23.64
CA TYR A 115 -5.14 -5.12 24.49
C TYR A 115 -6.50 -5.31 25.14
N PHE A 116 -7.39 -6.07 24.48
CA PHE A 116 -8.76 -6.24 24.94
C PHE A 116 -9.18 -7.71 24.90
N PRO A 117 -9.74 -8.25 25.99
CA PRO A 117 -10.56 -9.46 25.89
C PRO A 117 -11.80 -9.18 25.04
N ALA A 118 -12.38 -10.20 24.39
CA ALA A 118 -13.45 -10.04 23.41
C ALA A 118 -14.65 -9.23 23.94
N TRP A 119 -15.07 -9.48 25.19
CA TRP A 119 -16.20 -8.75 25.80
C TRP A 119 -15.94 -7.25 25.91
N GLN A 120 -14.70 -6.86 26.27
CA GLN A 120 -14.34 -5.44 26.40
C GLN A 120 -14.18 -4.80 25.02
N TRP A 121 -13.66 -5.53 24.03
CA TRP A 121 -13.57 -5.07 22.65
C TRP A 121 -14.95 -4.70 22.11
N HIS A 122 -15.96 -5.56 22.32
CA HIS A 122 -17.33 -5.32 21.86
C HIS A 122 -17.99 -4.10 22.50
N GLU A 123 -17.55 -3.69 23.69
CA GLU A 123 -18.03 -2.50 24.38
C GLU A 123 -17.42 -1.19 23.84
N THR A 124 -16.33 -1.27 23.07
CA THR A 124 -15.67 -0.07 22.53
C THR A 124 -16.52 0.62 21.46
N ALA A 125 -16.40 1.94 21.37
CA ALA A 125 -17.01 2.71 20.30
C ALA A 125 -16.46 2.28 18.92
N ALA A 126 -15.16 1.97 18.84
CA ALA A 126 -14.53 1.47 17.62
C ALA A 126 -15.24 0.23 17.08
N TYR A 127 -15.47 -0.77 17.93
CA TYR A 127 -16.18 -1.98 17.52
C TYR A 127 -17.61 -1.67 17.09
N ARG A 128 -18.39 -1.00 17.94
CA ARG A 128 -19.82 -0.77 17.71
C ARG A 128 -20.12 0.09 16.49
N GLU A 129 -19.32 1.13 16.24
CA GLU A 129 -19.59 2.12 15.20
C GLU A 129 -18.87 1.80 13.87
N VAL A 130 -17.78 1.03 13.89
CA VAL A 130 -16.98 0.74 12.68
C VAL A 130 -16.90 -0.75 12.37
N TYR A 131 -16.39 -1.56 13.30
CA TYR A 131 -16.09 -2.95 12.99
C TYR A 131 -17.34 -3.79 12.79
N ARG A 132 -18.29 -3.72 13.71
CA ARG A 132 -19.56 -4.45 13.66
C ARG A 132 -20.37 -4.15 12.40
N PRO A 133 -20.61 -2.88 12.00
CA PRO A 133 -21.31 -2.57 10.75
C PRO A 133 -20.64 -3.09 9.49
N LEU A 134 -19.31 -3.28 9.53
CA LEU A 134 -18.51 -3.81 8.44
C LEU A 134 -18.36 -5.34 8.49
N GLY A 135 -18.98 -6.00 9.47
CA GLY A 135 -18.86 -7.44 9.68
C GLY A 135 -17.44 -7.88 10.07
N LEU A 136 -16.64 -7.00 10.69
CA LEU A 136 -15.29 -7.26 11.14
C LEU A 136 -15.29 -7.62 12.62
N GLU A 137 -14.50 -8.62 13.00
CA GLU A 137 -14.38 -9.07 14.38
C GLU A 137 -12.96 -8.90 14.91
N HIS A 138 -11.98 -9.42 14.16
CA HIS A 138 -10.59 -9.46 14.58
C HIS A 138 -9.72 -8.61 13.68
N GLN A 139 -8.72 -7.97 14.28
CA GLN A 139 -7.70 -7.21 13.57
C GLN A 139 -6.31 -7.58 14.08
N ILE A 140 -5.40 -7.76 13.14
CA ILE A 140 -3.96 -7.79 13.38
C ILE A 140 -3.27 -6.75 12.50
N SER A 141 -2.22 -6.14 12.98
CA SER A 141 -1.44 -5.17 12.22
C SER A 141 0.05 -5.49 12.22
N LEU A 142 0.70 -5.16 11.11
CA LEU A 142 2.14 -5.26 10.92
C LEU A 142 2.71 -3.88 10.61
N SER A 143 3.70 -3.44 11.39
CA SER A 143 4.47 -2.23 11.08
C SER A 143 5.48 -2.54 9.98
N LEU A 144 5.36 -1.88 8.83
CA LEU A 144 6.23 -2.13 7.67
C LEU A 144 7.45 -1.22 7.64
N ALA A 145 7.30 0.04 8.03
CA ALA A 145 8.42 0.99 8.07
C ALA A 145 8.08 2.21 8.93
N SER A 146 9.11 2.73 9.60
CA SER A 146 9.15 4.13 10.02
C SER A 146 10.12 4.83 9.09
N ALA A 147 9.66 5.73 8.24
CA ALA A 147 10.52 6.53 7.39
C ALA A 147 10.89 7.82 8.12
N PRO A 148 12.17 8.24 8.15
CA PRO A 148 12.49 9.58 8.60
C PRO A 148 11.77 10.57 7.68
N GLY A 149 10.95 11.43 8.25
CA GLY A 149 10.33 12.55 7.54
C GLY A 149 11.38 13.59 7.13
N ALA A 150 10.97 14.60 6.38
CA ALA A 150 11.83 15.69 5.90
C ALA A 150 12.40 16.59 7.02
N GLY A 151 12.23 16.22 8.29
CA GLY A 151 12.81 16.84 9.47
C GLY A 151 12.98 15.81 10.57
N ALA A 152 13.98 16.00 11.47
CA ALA A 152 14.38 15.06 12.51
C ALA A 152 13.28 14.66 13.52
N GLN A 153 12.06 15.19 13.40
CA GLN A 153 10.91 14.92 14.26
C GLN A 153 9.71 14.29 13.55
N GLN A 154 9.74 14.12 12.21
CA GLN A 154 8.64 13.54 11.46
C GLN A 154 8.86 12.04 11.24
N GLN A 155 8.18 11.23 12.02
CA GLN A 155 8.12 9.78 11.81
C GLN A 155 6.89 9.47 10.95
N ARG A 156 7.12 9.19 9.67
CA ARG A 156 6.09 8.63 8.79
C ARG A 156 6.05 7.12 8.96
N GLU A 157 4.88 6.61 9.23
CA GLU A 157 4.68 5.18 9.38
C GLU A 157 3.94 4.57 8.22
N LEU A 158 4.33 3.35 7.87
CA LEU A 158 3.60 2.48 6.97
C LEU A 158 3.18 1.23 7.75
N ARG A 159 1.88 0.99 7.80
CA ARG A 159 1.30 -0.15 8.53
C ARG A 159 0.33 -0.91 7.66
N MET A 160 0.37 -2.22 7.77
CA MET A 160 -0.58 -3.12 7.16
C MET A 160 -1.54 -3.64 8.22
N PHE A 161 -2.84 -3.57 7.93
CA PHE A 161 -3.92 -4.09 8.77
C PHE A 161 -4.61 -5.24 8.04
N LEU A 162 -4.81 -6.34 8.76
CA LEU A 162 -5.52 -7.51 8.29
C LEU A 162 -6.72 -7.74 9.18
N PHE A 163 -7.84 -8.10 8.57
CA PHE A 163 -9.11 -8.25 9.27
C PHE A 163 -9.73 -9.62 8.99
N ARG A 164 -10.32 -10.19 10.04
CA ARG A 164 -11.22 -11.35 9.95
C ARG A 164 -12.64 -10.97 10.31
N CYS A 165 -13.59 -11.60 9.60
CA CYS A 165 -14.99 -11.65 9.99
C CYS A 165 -15.15 -12.54 11.24
N PRO A 166 -16.35 -12.68 11.83
CA PRO A 166 -16.58 -13.56 12.96
C PRO A 166 -16.03 -14.98 12.72
N GLY A 167 -15.34 -15.51 13.72
CA GLY A 167 -14.64 -16.79 13.64
C GLY A 167 -13.43 -16.80 14.59
N PRO A 168 -12.42 -17.65 14.32
CA PRO A 168 -11.21 -17.72 15.16
C PRO A 168 -10.34 -16.48 15.00
N ASP A 169 -9.78 -16.01 16.11
CA ASP A 169 -8.82 -14.91 16.13
C ASP A 169 -7.49 -15.30 15.46
N PHE A 170 -6.62 -14.31 15.27
CA PHE A 170 -5.27 -14.53 14.76
C PHE A 170 -4.39 -15.27 15.77
N THR A 171 -3.71 -16.29 15.28
CA THR A 171 -2.87 -17.19 16.07
C THR A 171 -1.41 -16.73 16.12
N GLU A 172 -0.60 -17.36 16.98
CA GLU A 172 0.85 -17.13 16.99
C GLU A 172 1.52 -17.56 15.66
N ARG A 173 0.92 -18.56 14.95
CA ARG A 173 1.36 -18.90 13.60
C ARG A 173 1.16 -17.72 12.64
N ASP A 174 0.00 -17.09 12.66
CA ASP A 174 -0.29 -15.93 11.79
C ASP A 174 0.68 -14.78 12.07
N ARG A 175 1.01 -14.56 13.34
CA ARG A 175 2.02 -13.57 13.77
C ARG A 175 3.42 -13.92 13.23
N ALA A 176 3.81 -15.17 13.31
CA ALA A 176 5.10 -15.64 12.80
C ALA A 176 5.20 -15.43 11.28
N VAL A 177 4.15 -15.80 10.54
CA VAL A 177 4.06 -15.56 9.09
C VAL A 177 4.22 -14.07 8.76
N LEU A 178 3.52 -13.19 9.48
CA LEU A 178 3.62 -11.74 9.26
C LEU A 178 5.02 -11.21 9.58
N ARG A 179 5.67 -11.67 10.64
CA ARG A 179 7.06 -11.29 10.96
C ARG A 179 8.04 -11.72 9.87
N LEU A 180 7.87 -12.92 9.33
CA LEU A 180 8.72 -13.44 8.24
C LEU A 180 8.50 -12.68 6.92
N LEU A 181 7.27 -12.31 6.60
CA LEU A 181 6.94 -11.57 5.38
C LEU A 181 7.20 -10.06 5.49
N GLY A 182 7.27 -9.51 6.68
CA GLY A 182 7.45 -8.08 6.94
C GLY A 182 8.61 -7.44 6.21
N PRO A 183 9.85 -7.98 6.26
CA PRO A 183 10.99 -7.44 5.52
C PRO A 183 10.77 -7.39 4.01
N HIS A 184 10.13 -8.40 3.43
CA HIS A 184 9.87 -8.50 1.99
C HIS A 184 8.78 -7.52 1.54
N LEU A 185 7.74 -7.35 2.33
CA LEU A 185 6.69 -6.34 2.10
C LEU A 185 7.28 -4.92 2.16
N ARG A 186 8.15 -4.68 3.13
CA ARG A 186 8.89 -3.42 3.27
C ARG A 186 9.76 -3.15 2.05
N GLN A 187 10.53 -4.15 1.62
CA GLN A 187 11.39 -4.04 0.45
C GLN A 187 10.57 -3.76 -0.82
N ALA A 188 9.50 -4.50 -1.06
CA ALA A 188 8.61 -4.30 -2.20
C ALA A 188 8.02 -2.87 -2.24
N TYR A 189 7.64 -2.33 -1.08
CA TYR A 189 7.19 -0.95 -0.96
C TYR A 189 8.31 0.06 -1.26
N GLN A 190 9.50 -0.15 -0.69
CA GLN A 190 10.65 0.73 -0.90
C GLN A 190 11.07 0.77 -2.38
N ASP A 191 11.09 -0.38 -3.05
CA ASP A 191 11.40 -0.48 -4.47
C ASP A 191 10.36 0.28 -5.33
N ALA A 192 9.07 0.20 -4.98
CA ALA A 192 8.04 0.98 -5.65
C ALA A 192 8.22 2.49 -5.43
N GLU A 193 8.58 2.92 -4.22
CA GLU A 193 8.86 4.33 -3.94
C GLU A 193 10.13 4.83 -4.64
N LEU A 194 11.18 4.01 -4.73
CA LEU A 194 12.37 4.34 -5.50
C LEU A 194 12.05 4.51 -6.98
N ARG A 195 11.30 3.56 -7.57
CA ARG A 195 10.83 3.67 -8.96
C ARG A 195 9.97 4.92 -9.17
N ARG A 196 9.08 5.23 -8.22
CA ARG A 196 8.25 6.44 -8.27
C ARG A 196 9.08 7.72 -8.25
N ARG A 197 10.10 7.79 -7.38
CA ARG A 197 11.03 8.93 -7.29
C ARG A 197 11.92 9.05 -8.52
N ALA A 198 12.27 7.93 -9.12
CA ALA A 198 13.03 7.90 -10.37
C ALA A 198 12.18 8.27 -11.61
N ARG A 199 10.84 8.28 -11.49
CA ARG A 199 9.95 8.77 -12.55
C ARG A 199 10.10 10.27 -12.70
N PRO A 200 10.24 10.75 -13.94
CA PRO A 200 10.34 12.17 -14.20
C PRO A 200 9.08 12.91 -13.73
N GLU A 201 9.25 14.08 -13.15
CA GLU A 201 8.14 14.98 -12.77
C GLU A 201 7.52 15.62 -14.01
N LEU A 202 6.61 14.90 -14.64
CA LEU A 202 5.81 15.40 -15.76
C LEU A 202 4.38 15.68 -15.31
N THR A 203 3.77 16.71 -15.87
CA THR A 203 2.34 17.00 -15.65
C THR A 203 1.45 15.90 -16.25
N ALA A 204 0.19 15.78 -15.80
CA ALA A 204 -0.77 14.83 -16.36
C ALA A 204 -0.89 14.98 -17.89
N ARG A 205 -0.93 16.22 -18.39
CA ARG A 205 -0.98 16.54 -19.84
C ARG A 205 0.27 16.08 -20.59
N GLN A 206 1.43 16.17 -19.98
CA GLN A 206 2.69 15.67 -20.55
C GLN A 206 2.74 14.15 -20.59
N TRP A 207 2.19 13.50 -19.58
CA TRP A 207 2.03 12.05 -19.57
C TRP A 207 1.08 11.56 -20.68
N ASP A 208 -0.07 12.23 -20.88
CA ASP A 208 -1.01 11.88 -21.95
C ASP A 208 -0.36 12.02 -23.34
N LEU A 209 0.43 13.08 -23.51
CA LEU A 209 1.17 13.29 -24.74
C LEU A 209 2.21 12.17 -24.96
N LEU A 210 2.98 11.80 -23.93
CA LEU A 210 3.96 10.72 -24.03
C LEU A 210 3.33 9.35 -24.28
N ARG A 211 2.16 9.06 -23.71
CA ARG A 211 1.41 7.83 -24.04
C ARG A 211 1.07 7.73 -25.51
N LEU A 212 0.62 8.85 -26.11
CA LEU A 212 0.34 8.90 -27.56
C LEU A 212 1.63 8.76 -28.39
N VAL A 213 2.74 9.31 -27.91
CA VAL A 213 4.07 9.12 -28.51
C VAL A 213 4.49 7.66 -28.48
N ALA A 214 4.33 6.99 -27.34
CA ALA A 214 4.62 5.57 -27.17
C ALA A 214 3.75 4.67 -28.05
N ALA A 215 2.49 5.06 -28.25
CA ALA A 215 1.57 4.39 -29.18
C ALA A 215 1.87 4.67 -30.68
N GLY A 216 2.97 5.35 -31.01
CA GLY A 216 3.44 5.57 -32.37
C GLY A 216 2.76 6.73 -33.13
N HIS A 217 1.92 7.55 -32.47
CA HIS A 217 1.23 8.65 -33.14
C HIS A 217 2.20 9.78 -33.56
N THR A 218 2.00 10.32 -34.77
CA THR A 218 2.71 11.51 -35.25
C THR A 218 2.25 12.75 -34.50
N ASN A 219 3.04 13.86 -34.56
CA ASN A 219 2.68 15.10 -33.88
C ASN A 219 1.35 15.69 -34.38
N ILE A 220 1.04 15.52 -35.67
CA ILE A 220 -0.24 15.91 -36.26
C ILE A 220 -1.40 15.10 -35.65
N GLN A 221 -1.24 13.79 -35.52
CA GLN A 221 -2.25 12.91 -34.93
C GLN A 221 -2.45 13.21 -33.44
N ILE A 222 -1.36 13.46 -32.71
CA ILE A 222 -1.38 13.88 -31.30
C ILE A 222 -2.12 15.21 -31.16
N GLY A 223 -1.79 16.19 -32.00
CA GLY A 223 -2.44 17.49 -32.00
C GLY A 223 -3.95 17.38 -32.17
N ARG A 224 -4.40 16.59 -33.17
CA ARG A 224 -5.83 16.33 -33.41
C ARG A 224 -6.53 15.68 -32.21
N ARG A 225 -5.89 14.67 -31.58
CA ARG A 225 -6.45 13.98 -30.41
C ARG A 225 -6.52 14.84 -29.17
N LEU A 226 -5.56 15.74 -28.99
CA LEU A 226 -5.45 16.58 -27.82
C LEU A 226 -6.07 17.97 -28.00
N GLY A 227 -6.59 18.29 -29.21
CA GLY A 227 -7.20 19.59 -29.52
C GLY A 227 -6.19 20.75 -29.54
N ILE A 228 -4.93 20.50 -29.97
CA ILE A 228 -3.85 21.50 -30.01
C ILE A 228 -3.12 21.45 -31.37
N SER A 229 -2.41 22.52 -31.72
CA SER A 229 -1.63 22.61 -32.95
C SER A 229 -0.41 21.66 -32.92
N GLU A 230 0.08 21.22 -34.10
CA GLU A 230 1.34 20.48 -34.21
C GLU A 230 2.53 21.21 -33.58
N GLY A 231 2.60 22.52 -33.78
CA GLY A 231 3.63 23.37 -33.17
C GLY A 231 3.60 23.36 -31.64
N THR A 232 2.38 23.33 -31.07
CA THR A 232 2.19 23.21 -29.61
C THR A 232 2.63 21.81 -29.13
N VAL A 233 2.34 20.74 -29.87
CA VAL A 233 2.84 19.39 -29.57
C VAL A 233 4.36 19.34 -29.57
N ARG A 234 4.99 19.96 -30.58
CA ARG A 234 6.47 20.05 -30.66
C ARG A 234 7.05 20.72 -29.45
N LYS A 235 6.52 21.89 -29.06
CA LYS A 235 6.96 22.62 -27.88
C LYS A 235 6.78 21.83 -26.57
N HIS A 236 5.68 21.12 -26.43
CA HIS A 236 5.48 20.23 -25.29
C HIS A 236 6.51 19.09 -25.26
N LEU A 237 6.84 18.49 -26.41
CA LEU A 237 7.85 17.44 -26.50
C LEU A 237 9.25 17.97 -26.17
N GLU A 238 9.63 19.14 -26.64
CA GLU A 238 10.90 19.78 -26.28
C GLU A 238 11.01 19.98 -24.76
N ASN A 239 9.97 20.50 -24.14
CA ASN A 239 9.90 20.68 -22.68
C ASN A 239 9.97 19.34 -21.94
N ILE A 240 9.31 18.30 -22.46
CA ILE A 240 9.35 16.94 -21.91
C ILE A 240 10.78 16.38 -22.02
N TYR A 241 11.43 16.53 -23.19
CA TYR A 241 12.79 16.04 -23.40
C TYR A 241 13.78 16.72 -22.43
N GLY A 242 13.65 18.02 -22.23
CA GLY A 242 14.45 18.74 -21.24
C GLY A 242 14.26 18.23 -19.81
N ARG A 243 13.01 17.99 -19.40
CA ARG A 243 12.69 17.44 -18.07
C ARG A 243 13.17 15.98 -17.89
N LEU A 244 13.14 15.19 -18.96
CA LEU A 244 13.60 13.81 -18.96
C LEU A 244 15.13 13.69 -19.09
N GLY A 245 15.82 14.78 -19.44
CA GLY A 245 17.26 14.76 -19.74
C GLY A 245 17.61 13.92 -20.96
N VAL A 246 16.74 13.94 -22.00
CA VAL A 246 16.91 13.14 -23.24
C VAL A 246 16.81 14.05 -24.46
N SER A 247 17.39 13.59 -25.59
CA SER A 247 17.43 14.38 -26.82
C SER A 247 16.60 13.80 -27.96
N SER A 248 15.95 12.65 -27.78
CA SER A 248 15.20 11.98 -28.83
C SER A 248 13.85 11.47 -28.38
N ARG A 249 12.94 11.31 -29.36
CA ARG A 249 11.59 10.75 -29.16
C ARG A 249 11.62 9.35 -28.56
N THR A 250 12.47 8.49 -29.11
CA THR A 250 12.63 7.10 -28.62
C THR A 250 13.20 7.09 -27.21
N ALA A 251 14.25 7.86 -26.94
CA ALA A 251 14.82 7.97 -25.60
C ALA A 251 13.80 8.49 -24.57
N ALA A 252 12.90 9.40 -24.98
CA ALA A 252 11.84 9.88 -24.10
C ALA A 252 10.83 8.77 -23.74
N VAL A 253 10.44 7.93 -24.70
CA VAL A 253 9.55 6.79 -24.46
C VAL A 253 10.23 5.76 -23.56
N THR A 254 11.47 5.37 -23.87
CA THR A 254 12.25 4.41 -23.05
C THR A 254 12.41 4.92 -21.61
N ARG A 255 12.70 6.20 -21.42
CA ARG A 255 12.87 6.80 -20.09
C ARG A 255 11.57 6.91 -19.31
N ALA A 256 10.45 7.16 -20.00
CA ALA A 256 9.13 7.32 -19.38
C ALA A 256 8.44 5.97 -19.10
N PHE A 257 8.69 4.96 -19.93
CA PHE A 257 8.04 3.65 -19.88
C PHE A 257 9.07 2.50 -19.90
N PRO A 258 9.94 2.38 -18.91
CA PRO A 258 10.97 1.35 -18.90
C PRO A 258 10.40 -0.08 -18.89
N GLU A 259 9.16 -0.24 -18.41
CA GLU A 259 8.49 -1.54 -18.29
C GLU A 259 7.97 -2.08 -19.64
N GLN A 260 7.82 -1.23 -20.66
CA GLN A 260 7.35 -1.65 -21.99
C GLN A 260 8.46 -2.19 -22.92
N MET A 261 9.72 -2.07 -22.51
CA MET A 261 10.88 -2.46 -23.30
C MET A 261 11.60 -3.72 -22.78
N ALA A 262 11.12 -4.29 -21.67
CA ALA A 262 11.61 -5.58 -21.18
C ALA A 262 10.83 -6.71 -21.85
N ILE A 263 11.14 -6.99 -23.14
CA ILE A 263 10.74 -8.20 -23.87
C ILE A 263 11.97 -9.10 -23.96
#